data_cd88536447f3c70859753907f4a0583a
#
_entry.id   cd88536447f3c70859753907f4a0583a
#
_cell.length_a   1.000
_cell.length_b   1.000
_cell.length_c   1.000
_cell.angle_alpha   90.00
_cell.angle_beta   90.00
_cell.angle_gamma   90.00
#
_symmetry.space_group_name_H-M   'P 1'
#
loop_
_entity.id
_entity.type
_entity.pdbx_description
1 polymer ?
#
loop_
_entity_poly.entity_id
_entity_poly.type
_entity_poly.pdbx_seq_one_letter_code
_entity_poly.pdbx_strand_id
1 'polypeptide(L)'
;MPAIGEYTTAIAYSRAGLGRSDPGSSDHSARAEVADLHALLQHLSIRPPYVLVGRSYGGLLVRLYTSLYPSDVGGLVIVDGTHERQVQRYGDLDRRYPGQFRAFFDSLLAGLPPGAEAGEIRETMRIQAAGTVQGMAPLPDIPIAVLTSMKVDSASPYVNATSRGHDVWRALHDEWFRRSSNGIHIETARSGHDIQSDEPQLVIAAVRFVLDRVRSQ
;
A
#
# COMPACT_ATOMS: atom_id res chain seq x y z
N MET A 1 15.18 -3.70 6.71
CA MET A 1 15.90 -4.41 5.60
C MET A 1 16.89 -5.44 6.11
N PRO A 2 17.89 -5.19 6.99
CA PRO A 2 18.87 -6.22 7.39
C PRO A 2 18.23 -7.52 7.88
N ALA A 3 17.25 -7.44 8.78
CA ALA A 3 16.59 -8.63 9.34
C ALA A 3 15.80 -9.47 8.32
N ILE A 4 15.32 -8.87 7.22
CA ILE A 4 14.69 -9.62 6.12
C ILE A 4 15.77 -10.23 5.22
N GLY A 5 16.90 -9.53 5.04
CA GLY A 5 18.05 -10.01 4.28
C GLY A 5 18.68 -11.30 4.81
N GLU A 6 18.45 -11.65 6.08
CA GLU A 6 18.87 -12.93 6.67
C GLU A 6 18.10 -14.14 6.09
N TYR A 7 16.93 -13.92 5.50
CA TYR A 7 16.05 -15.00 5.02
C TYR A 7 15.91 -15.04 3.50
N THR A 8 16.14 -13.89 2.82
CA THR A 8 15.97 -13.78 1.37
C THR A 8 16.71 -12.56 0.83
N THR A 9 16.91 -12.52 -0.50
CA THR A 9 17.33 -11.27 -1.14
C THR A 9 16.23 -10.22 -0.97
N ALA A 10 16.58 -9.11 -0.34
CA ALA A 10 15.65 -8.02 -0.07
C ALA A 10 16.09 -6.76 -0.82
N ILE A 11 15.18 -6.19 -1.62
CA ILE A 11 15.41 -5.00 -2.43
C ILE A 11 14.47 -3.89 -1.97
N ALA A 12 15.02 -2.72 -1.73
CA ALA A 12 14.27 -1.49 -1.56
C ALA A 12 14.81 -0.45 -2.53
N TYR A 13 13.91 0.30 -3.13
CA TYR A 13 14.26 1.35 -4.09
C TYR A 13 13.46 2.62 -3.77
N SER A 14 13.98 3.76 -4.19
CA SER A 14 13.22 5.00 -4.27
C SER A 14 12.55 5.06 -5.64
N ARG A 15 11.25 5.36 -5.68
CA ARG A 15 10.56 5.57 -6.96
C ARG A 15 11.16 6.76 -7.72
N ALA A 16 10.95 6.82 -9.02
CA ALA A 16 11.49 7.85 -9.89
C ALA A 16 11.19 9.26 -9.34
N GLY A 17 12.21 10.09 -9.26
CA GLY A 17 12.14 11.45 -8.71
C GLY A 17 12.03 11.55 -7.19
N LEU A 18 12.05 10.42 -6.45
CA LEU A 18 12.08 10.40 -4.99
C LEU A 18 13.45 9.99 -4.46
N GLY A 19 13.78 10.46 -3.26
CA GLY A 19 15.01 10.11 -2.57
C GLY A 19 16.26 10.42 -3.41
N ARG A 20 16.99 9.38 -3.84
CA ARG A 20 18.18 9.51 -4.69
C ARG A 20 17.96 9.00 -6.12
N SER A 21 16.75 8.67 -6.49
CA SER A 21 16.43 8.24 -7.85
C SER A 21 16.29 9.45 -8.78
N ASP A 22 16.80 9.29 -9.99
CA ASP A 22 16.65 10.30 -11.03
C ASP A 22 15.16 10.52 -11.34
N PRO A 23 14.80 11.73 -11.81
CA PRO A 23 13.45 11.97 -12.31
C PRO A 23 13.14 10.99 -13.46
N GLY A 24 12.00 10.30 -13.36
CA GLY A 24 11.46 9.50 -14.43
C GLY A 24 10.72 10.32 -15.47
N SER A 25 9.77 9.68 -16.15
CA SER A 25 8.79 10.40 -16.96
C SER A 25 7.98 11.35 -16.08
N SER A 26 7.39 12.38 -16.65
CA SER A 26 6.51 13.30 -15.93
C SER A 26 5.15 12.67 -15.54
N ASP A 27 4.92 11.43 -15.95
CA ASP A 27 3.74 10.65 -15.58
C ASP A 27 4.00 9.92 -14.25
N HIS A 28 3.41 10.43 -13.18
CA HIS A 28 3.42 9.84 -11.85
C HIS A 28 2.12 9.07 -11.56
N SER A 29 1.50 8.50 -12.59
CA SER A 29 0.37 7.61 -12.40
C SER A 29 0.80 6.31 -11.73
N ALA A 30 -0.10 5.69 -10.96
CA ALA A 30 0.15 4.40 -10.34
C ALA A 30 0.61 3.34 -11.37
N ARG A 31 0.09 3.42 -12.60
CA ARG A 31 0.45 2.51 -13.70
C ARG A 31 1.89 2.74 -14.18
N ALA A 32 2.32 3.99 -14.30
CA ALA A 32 3.71 4.31 -14.69
C ALA A 32 4.69 3.83 -13.62
N GLU A 33 4.40 4.08 -12.34
CA GLU A 33 5.26 3.63 -11.24
C GLU A 33 5.37 2.10 -11.14
N VAL A 34 4.29 1.38 -11.43
CA VAL A 34 4.32 -0.09 -11.51
C VAL A 34 5.14 -0.56 -12.70
N ALA A 35 5.03 0.11 -13.85
CA ALA A 35 5.85 -0.21 -15.03
C ALA A 35 7.35 0.05 -14.77
N ASP A 36 7.69 1.13 -14.07
CA ASP A 36 9.06 1.44 -13.67
C ASP A 36 9.64 0.36 -12.73
N LEU A 37 8.86 -0.10 -11.75
CA LEU A 37 9.29 -1.20 -10.88
C LEU A 37 9.51 -2.49 -11.69
N HIS A 38 8.59 -2.81 -12.59
CA HIS A 38 8.75 -4.01 -13.44
C HIS A 38 10.02 -3.91 -14.30
N ALA A 39 10.25 -2.78 -14.95
CA ALA A 39 11.46 -2.54 -15.74
C ALA A 39 12.74 -2.62 -14.89
N LEU A 40 12.72 -2.07 -13.67
CA LEU A 40 13.84 -2.15 -12.73
C LEU A 40 14.19 -3.60 -12.38
N LEU A 41 13.19 -4.41 -12.04
CA LEU A 41 13.39 -5.83 -11.71
C LEU A 41 13.96 -6.62 -12.89
N GLN A 42 13.47 -6.34 -14.11
CA GLN A 42 14.01 -6.93 -15.36
C GLN A 42 15.46 -6.50 -15.59
N HIS A 43 15.76 -5.20 -15.47
CA HIS A 43 17.10 -4.66 -15.66
C HIS A 43 18.12 -5.27 -14.69
N LEU A 44 17.72 -5.45 -13.44
CA LEU A 44 18.54 -6.08 -12.40
C LEU A 44 18.60 -7.60 -12.52
N SER A 45 17.92 -8.20 -13.51
CA SER A 45 17.85 -9.66 -13.69
C SER A 45 17.34 -10.40 -12.45
N ILE A 46 16.47 -9.76 -11.66
CA ILE A 46 15.83 -10.39 -10.51
C ILE A 46 14.70 -11.28 -11.03
N ARG A 47 14.77 -12.55 -10.66
CA ARG A 47 13.81 -13.56 -11.15
C ARG A 47 12.58 -13.67 -10.26
N PRO A 48 11.36 -13.77 -10.83
CA PRO A 48 10.16 -14.11 -10.08
C PRO A 48 10.23 -15.55 -9.54
N PRO A 49 9.35 -15.96 -8.59
CA PRO A 49 8.27 -15.13 -8.06
C PRO A 49 8.72 -14.14 -6.98
N TYR A 50 8.10 -12.96 -6.97
CA TYR A 50 8.39 -11.92 -5.99
C TYR A 50 7.43 -11.99 -4.80
N VAL A 51 7.92 -11.67 -3.60
CA VAL A 51 7.08 -11.23 -2.49
C VAL A 51 7.16 -9.71 -2.44
N LEU A 52 6.06 -9.06 -2.76
CA LEU A 52 5.98 -7.60 -2.79
C LEU A 52 5.50 -7.06 -1.44
N VAL A 53 6.17 -6.04 -0.93
CA VAL A 53 5.83 -5.38 0.34
C VAL A 53 5.49 -3.92 0.05
N GLY A 54 4.28 -3.49 0.40
CA GLY A 54 3.82 -2.13 0.17
C GLY A 54 3.16 -1.51 1.39
N ARG A 55 3.57 -0.29 1.75
CA ARG A 55 2.94 0.51 2.81
C ARG A 55 2.13 1.65 2.18
N SER A 56 0.97 1.98 2.76
CA SER A 56 0.15 3.12 2.33
C SER A 56 -0.10 3.07 0.82
N TYR A 57 0.26 4.11 0.06
CA TYR A 57 0.20 4.14 -1.41
C TYR A 57 0.97 2.97 -2.06
N GLY A 58 2.10 2.54 -1.46
CA GLY A 58 2.81 1.34 -1.90
C GLY A 58 1.95 0.06 -1.83
N GLY A 59 1.02 -0.04 -0.88
CA GLY A 59 0.06 -1.14 -0.79
C GLY A 59 -0.90 -1.17 -2.00
N LEU A 60 -1.29 -0.01 -2.53
CA LEU A 60 -2.04 0.09 -3.77
C LEU A 60 -1.18 -0.32 -4.98
N LEU A 61 0.07 0.13 -5.04
CA LEU A 61 0.99 -0.18 -6.14
C LEU A 61 1.29 -1.67 -6.25
N VAL A 62 1.55 -2.38 -5.12
CA VAL A 62 1.84 -3.83 -5.17
C VAL A 62 0.60 -4.65 -5.59
N ARG A 63 -0.61 -4.18 -5.27
CA ARG A 63 -1.86 -4.78 -5.76
C ARG A 63 -2.04 -4.56 -7.25
N LEU A 64 -1.75 -3.35 -7.73
CA LEU A 64 -1.79 -3.04 -9.17
C LEU A 64 -0.72 -3.82 -9.92
N TYR A 65 0.50 -3.94 -9.38
CA TYR A 65 1.55 -4.77 -9.94
C TYR A 65 1.07 -6.22 -10.11
N THR A 66 0.47 -6.79 -9.06
CA THR A 66 -0.09 -8.16 -9.11
C THR A 66 -1.17 -8.31 -10.16
N SER A 67 -1.97 -7.26 -10.39
CA SER A 67 -3.01 -7.27 -11.43
C SER A 67 -2.44 -7.23 -12.84
N LEU A 68 -1.33 -6.52 -13.05
CA LEU A 68 -0.70 -6.35 -14.37
C LEU A 68 0.29 -7.48 -14.70
N TYR A 69 0.95 -8.05 -13.67
CA TYR A 69 1.99 -9.07 -13.80
C TYR A 69 1.74 -10.24 -12.82
N PRO A 70 0.59 -10.94 -12.94
CA PRO A 70 0.18 -11.94 -11.95
C PRO A 70 1.14 -13.14 -11.87
N SER A 71 1.82 -13.51 -12.96
CA SER A 71 2.80 -14.59 -13.00
C SER A 71 4.09 -14.29 -12.23
N ASP A 72 4.36 -13.01 -11.97
CA ASP A 72 5.60 -12.58 -11.34
C ASP A 72 5.49 -12.53 -9.81
N VAL A 73 4.25 -12.58 -9.26
CA VAL A 73 4.01 -12.36 -7.83
C VAL A 73 3.62 -13.66 -7.14
N GLY A 74 4.49 -14.11 -6.24
CA GLY A 74 4.25 -15.26 -5.38
C GLY A 74 3.50 -14.92 -4.09
N GLY A 75 3.57 -13.67 -3.61
CA GLY A 75 2.90 -13.27 -2.39
C GLY A 75 2.93 -11.77 -2.11
N LEU A 76 2.08 -11.31 -1.19
CA LEU A 76 1.94 -9.90 -0.83
C LEU A 76 2.04 -9.68 0.67
N VAL A 77 2.66 -8.57 1.06
CA VAL A 77 2.57 -7.99 2.40
C VAL A 77 2.10 -6.54 2.26
N ILE A 78 0.92 -6.23 2.79
CA ILE A 78 0.33 -4.90 2.73
C ILE A 78 0.34 -4.30 4.14
N VAL A 79 1.08 -3.20 4.30
CA VAL A 79 1.24 -2.52 5.59
C VAL A 79 0.40 -1.24 5.58
N ASP A 80 -0.72 -1.28 6.26
CA ASP A 80 -1.69 -0.18 6.39
C ASP A 80 -1.97 0.51 5.03
N GLY A 81 -2.30 -0.33 4.03
CA GLY A 81 -2.31 0.04 2.62
C GLY A 81 -3.49 0.91 2.21
N THR A 82 -3.28 1.88 1.34
CA THR A 82 -4.35 2.71 0.77
C THR A 82 -5.35 1.84 -0.02
N HIS A 83 -6.63 2.00 0.31
CA HIS A 83 -7.72 1.39 -0.44
C HIS A 83 -8.40 2.43 -1.33
N GLU A 84 -8.64 2.11 -2.59
CA GLU A 84 -9.21 3.02 -3.59
C GLU A 84 -10.58 3.58 -3.22
N ARG A 85 -11.36 2.88 -2.39
CA ARG A 85 -12.70 3.27 -1.95
C ARG A 85 -12.76 3.89 -0.55
N GLN A 86 -11.60 4.17 0.09
CA GLN A 86 -11.62 4.64 1.47
C GLN A 86 -12.39 5.96 1.64
N VAL A 87 -12.25 6.90 0.70
CA VAL A 87 -12.94 8.20 0.80
C VAL A 87 -14.45 8.05 0.72
N GLN A 88 -14.94 7.19 -0.17
CA GLN A 88 -16.38 6.91 -0.27
C GLN A 88 -16.88 6.24 1.03
N ARG A 89 -16.19 5.22 1.52
CA ARG A 89 -16.58 4.45 2.70
C ARG A 89 -16.55 5.29 3.99
N TYR A 90 -15.59 6.18 4.14
CA TYR A 90 -15.60 7.16 5.23
C TYR A 90 -16.66 8.24 5.03
N GLY A 91 -16.94 8.63 3.79
CA GLY A 91 -18.03 9.54 3.43
C GLY A 91 -19.40 9.00 3.80
N ASP A 92 -19.60 7.67 3.79
CA ASP A 92 -20.82 7.02 4.26
C ASP A 92 -21.01 7.19 5.79
N LEU A 93 -19.91 7.28 6.55
CA LEU A 93 -19.94 7.56 8.00
C LEU A 93 -20.08 9.05 8.32
N ASP A 94 -19.38 9.88 7.59
CA ASP A 94 -19.39 11.34 7.76
C ASP A 94 -19.31 12.03 6.39
N ARG A 95 -20.41 12.63 5.95
CA ARG A 95 -20.52 13.31 4.66
C ARG A 95 -19.52 14.46 4.46
N ARG A 96 -18.89 14.95 5.54
CA ARG A 96 -17.85 15.99 5.47
C ARG A 96 -16.49 15.40 5.07
N TYR A 97 -16.26 14.11 5.29
CA TYR A 97 -14.95 13.49 5.12
C TYR A 97 -14.36 13.66 3.72
N PRO A 98 -15.08 13.51 2.59
CA PRO A 98 -14.51 13.75 1.27
C PRO A 98 -13.95 15.16 1.09
N GLY A 99 -14.65 16.17 1.61
CA GLY A 99 -14.18 17.56 1.60
C GLY A 99 -12.96 17.78 2.50
N GLN A 100 -12.94 17.17 3.69
CA GLN A 100 -11.81 17.22 4.62
C GLN A 100 -10.58 16.54 4.03
N PHE A 101 -10.73 15.36 3.42
CA PHE A 101 -9.68 14.64 2.71
C PHE A 101 -9.06 15.51 1.61
N ARG A 102 -9.92 16.12 0.77
CA ARG A 102 -9.47 17.00 -0.29
C ARG A 102 -8.70 18.20 0.26
N ALA A 103 -9.25 18.90 1.24
CA ALA A 103 -8.61 20.07 1.84
C ALA A 103 -7.23 19.75 2.46
N PHE A 104 -7.12 18.59 3.10
CA PHE A 104 -5.85 18.11 3.64
C PHE A 104 -4.79 17.96 2.54
N PHE A 105 -5.11 17.26 1.45
CA PHE A 105 -4.16 17.05 0.35
C PHE A 105 -3.89 18.32 -0.45
N ASP A 106 -4.88 19.19 -0.65
CA ASP A 106 -4.67 20.52 -1.29
C ASP A 106 -3.68 21.36 -0.45
N SER A 107 -3.76 21.28 0.88
CA SER A 107 -2.81 21.95 1.79
C SER A 107 -1.38 21.38 1.67
N LEU A 108 -1.24 20.06 1.57
CA LEU A 108 0.06 19.44 1.33
C LEU A 108 0.67 19.89 -0.02
N LEU A 109 -0.15 19.83 -1.08
CA LEU A 109 0.29 20.23 -2.43
C LEU A 109 0.71 21.70 -2.50
N ALA A 110 0.10 22.60 -1.73
CA ALA A 110 0.47 24.01 -1.69
C ALA A 110 1.88 24.24 -1.12
N GLY A 111 2.39 23.32 -0.30
CA GLY A 111 3.72 23.37 0.30
C GLY A 111 4.80 22.62 -0.49
N LEU A 112 4.44 21.88 -1.55
CA LEU A 112 5.37 21.06 -2.31
C LEU A 112 5.74 21.68 -3.66
N PRO A 113 7.02 21.58 -4.06
CA PRO A 113 7.40 21.91 -5.42
C PRO A 113 6.78 20.92 -6.42
N PRO A 114 6.64 21.31 -7.71
CA PRO A 114 6.32 20.36 -8.76
C PRO A 114 7.35 19.21 -8.80
N GLY A 115 6.88 17.98 -8.90
CA GLY A 115 7.74 16.79 -8.93
C GLY A 115 7.00 15.51 -8.55
N ALA A 116 7.75 14.45 -8.32
CA ALA A 116 7.22 13.11 -8.08
C ALA A 116 6.28 13.06 -6.86
N GLU A 117 6.68 13.66 -5.74
CA GLU A 117 5.86 13.64 -4.53
C GLU A 117 4.49 14.31 -4.74
N ALA A 118 4.49 15.49 -5.35
CA ALA A 118 3.25 16.18 -5.71
C ALA A 118 2.44 15.38 -6.75
N GLY A 119 3.11 14.68 -7.67
CA GLY A 119 2.48 13.79 -8.64
C GLY A 119 1.76 12.62 -7.98
N GLU A 120 2.41 11.91 -7.07
CA GLU A 120 1.82 10.80 -6.31
C GLU A 120 0.61 11.24 -5.47
N ILE A 121 0.69 12.41 -4.86
CA ILE A 121 -0.44 12.99 -4.12
C ILE A 121 -1.63 13.24 -5.04
N ARG A 122 -1.42 13.85 -6.21
CA ARG A 122 -2.49 14.09 -7.19
C ARG A 122 -3.10 12.79 -7.70
N GLU A 123 -2.25 11.78 -7.97
CA GLU A 123 -2.72 10.45 -8.39
C GLU A 123 -3.55 9.79 -7.28
N THR A 124 -3.10 9.85 -6.02
CA THR A 124 -3.86 9.37 -4.87
C THR A 124 -5.23 10.03 -4.79
N MET A 125 -5.28 11.37 -4.90
CA MET A 125 -6.55 12.12 -4.90
C MET A 125 -7.46 11.71 -6.06
N ARG A 126 -6.90 11.50 -7.26
CA ARG A 126 -7.64 11.06 -8.45
C ARG A 126 -8.25 9.68 -8.24
N ILE A 127 -7.47 8.72 -7.73
CA ILE A 127 -7.91 7.36 -7.43
C ILE A 127 -9.01 7.38 -6.37
N GLN A 128 -8.82 8.13 -5.29
CA GLN A 128 -9.78 8.22 -4.20
C GLN A 128 -11.10 8.88 -4.62
N ALA A 129 -11.04 9.86 -5.53
CA ALA A 129 -12.25 10.47 -6.09
C ALA A 129 -13.00 9.50 -7.01
N ALA A 130 -12.28 8.71 -7.80
CA ALA A 130 -12.86 7.72 -8.70
C ALA A 130 -13.35 6.45 -7.97
N GLY A 131 -12.76 6.09 -6.83
CA GLY A 131 -13.00 4.83 -6.12
C GLY A 131 -12.51 3.59 -6.87
N THR A 132 -11.68 3.78 -7.90
CA THR A 132 -11.15 2.70 -8.76
C THR A 132 -9.74 3.02 -9.22
N VAL A 133 -8.97 1.97 -9.54
CA VAL A 133 -7.65 2.05 -10.17
C VAL A 133 -7.71 1.39 -11.53
N GLN A 134 -7.29 2.10 -12.55
CA GLN A 134 -7.27 1.56 -13.91
C GLN A 134 -6.32 0.35 -14.03
N GLY A 135 -6.84 -0.79 -14.45
CA GLY A 135 -6.08 -2.03 -14.59
C GLY A 135 -6.04 -2.87 -13.30
N MET A 136 -6.63 -2.41 -12.21
CA MET A 136 -6.75 -3.21 -10.99
C MET A 136 -7.76 -4.33 -11.19
N ALA A 137 -7.31 -5.56 -10.99
CA ALA A 137 -8.14 -6.75 -10.94
C ALA A 137 -8.29 -7.25 -9.49
N PRO A 138 -9.27 -8.12 -9.20
CA PRO A 138 -9.29 -8.86 -7.94
C PRO A 138 -7.97 -9.62 -7.74
N LEU A 139 -7.45 -9.62 -6.51
CA LEU A 139 -6.24 -10.36 -6.18
C LEU A 139 -6.41 -11.86 -6.46
N PRO A 140 -5.42 -12.54 -7.05
CA PRO A 140 -5.41 -13.99 -7.17
C PRO A 140 -5.29 -14.67 -5.80
N ASP A 141 -5.52 -15.98 -5.75
CA ASP A 141 -5.32 -16.78 -4.53
C ASP A 141 -3.82 -17.05 -4.33
N ILE A 142 -3.14 -16.08 -3.74
CA ILE A 142 -1.71 -16.14 -3.38
C ILE A 142 -1.54 -15.86 -1.89
N PRO A 143 -0.44 -16.30 -1.25
CA PRO A 143 -0.11 -15.93 0.12
C PRO A 143 -0.13 -14.42 0.33
N ILE A 144 -0.88 -13.96 1.33
CA ILE A 144 -1.02 -12.54 1.65
C ILE A 144 -0.99 -12.30 3.15
N ALA A 145 -0.28 -11.28 3.58
CA ALA A 145 -0.37 -10.73 4.92
C ALA A 145 -0.80 -9.26 4.83
N VAL A 146 -1.88 -8.93 5.54
CA VAL A 146 -2.38 -7.56 5.65
C VAL A 146 -2.20 -7.10 7.08
N LEU A 147 -1.51 -5.98 7.29
CA LEU A 147 -1.34 -5.34 8.58
C LEU A 147 -2.18 -4.08 8.62
N THR A 148 -2.96 -3.90 9.66
CA THR A 148 -3.91 -2.79 9.81
C THR A 148 -3.72 -2.08 11.14
N SER A 149 -3.53 -0.75 11.09
CA SER A 149 -3.58 0.08 12.28
C SER A 149 -5.02 0.23 12.75
N MET A 150 -5.24 -0.06 14.03
CA MET A 150 -6.49 0.13 14.76
C MET A 150 -6.34 1.18 15.88
N LYS A 151 -5.27 1.99 15.84
CA LYS A 151 -4.96 2.98 16.86
C LYS A 151 -5.87 4.20 16.74
N VAL A 152 -6.81 4.31 17.65
CA VAL A 152 -7.72 5.46 17.75
C VAL A 152 -6.95 6.71 18.17
N ASP A 153 -7.21 7.83 17.51
CA ASP A 153 -6.76 9.15 17.91
C ASP A 153 -7.96 10.02 18.28
N SER A 154 -8.22 10.11 19.59
CA SER A 154 -9.33 10.90 20.13
C SER A 154 -9.16 12.41 19.97
N ALA A 155 -7.96 12.89 19.66
CA ALA A 155 -7.68 14.31 19.40
C ALA A 155 -7.97 14.70 17.94
N SER A 156 -8.04 13.72 17.04
CA SER A 156 -8.30 13.96 15.63
C SER A 156 -9.78 14.31 15.38
N PRO A 157 -10.08 15.34 14.59
CA PRO A 157 -11.45 15.70 14.22
C PRO A 157 -12.02 14.81 13.09
N TYR A 158 -11.24 13.91 12.55
CA TYR A 158 -11.61 13.12 11.37
C TYR A 158 -12.22 11.76 11.74
N VAL A 159 -13.24 11.36 11.02
CA VAL A 159 -13.98 10.11 11.25
C VAL A 159 -13.09 8.87 11.13
N ASN A 160 -12.09 8.89 10.26
CA ASN A 160 -11.15 7.78 10.07
C ASN A 160 -10.27 7.49 11.30
N ALA A 161 -10.13 8.45 12.22
CA ALA A 161 -9.38 8.28 13.47
C ALA A 161 -10.24 7.76 14.63
N THR A 162 -11.53 7.55 14.43
CA THR A 162 -12.46 7.02 15.44
C THR A 162 -12.52 5.49 15.39
N SER A 163 -13.05 4.85 16.46
CA SER A 163 -13.29 3.41 16.46
C SER A 163 -14.15 2.96 15.27
N ARG A 164 -15.24 3.69 14.94
CA ARG A 164 -16.08 3.40 13.78
C ARG A 164 -15.34 3.56 12.46
N GLY A 165 -14.44 4.53 12.37
CA GLY A 165 -13.56 4.70 11.23
C GLY A 165 -12.61 3.52 11.07
N HIS A 166 -12.03 3.04 12.15
CA HIS A 166 -11.17 1.84 12.14
C HIS A 166 -11.95 0.58 11.76
N ASP A 167 -13.23 0.44 12.14
CA ASP A 167 -14.06 -0.67 11.66
C ASP A 167 -14.23 -0.65 10.13
N VAL A 168 -14.39 0.53 9.54
CA VAL A 168 -14.42 0.70 8.08
C VAL A 168 -13.06 0.35 7.47
N TRP A 169 -11.96 0.83 8.08
CA TRP A 169 -10.61 0.56 7.60
C TRP A 169 -10.29 -0.93 7.60
N ARG A 170 -10.57 -1.61 8.70
CA ARG A 170 -10.47 -3.06 8.81
C ARG A 170 -11.29 -3.77 7.73
N ALA A 171 -12.55 -3.38 7.54
CA ALA A 171 -13.43 -4.01 6.56
C ALA A 171 -12.91 -3.85 5.12
N LEU A 172 -12.30 -2.73 4.78
CA LEU A 172 -11.65 -2.51 3.48
C LEU A 172 -10.43 -3.41 3.31
N HIS A 173 -9.62 -3.56 4.34
CA HIS A 173 -8.44 -4.44 4.32
C HIS A 173 -8.82 -5.92 4.29
N ASP A 174 -9.92 -6.30 4.94
CA ASP A 174 -10.48 -7.65 4.89
C ASP A 174 -10.81 -8.09 3.45
N GLU A 175 -11.17 -7.18 2.58
CA GLU A 175 -11.50 -7.51 1.19
C GLU A 175 -10.31 -8.14 0.44
N TRP A 176 -9.07 -7.77 0.83
CA TRP A 176 -7.88 -8.31 0.20
C TRP A 176 -7.51 -9.69 0.74
N PHE A 177 -7.52 -9.84 2.06
CA PHE A 177 -7.10 -11.04 2.74
C PHE A 177 -8.07 -12.21 2.52
N ARG A 178 -9.40 -11.96 2.52
CA ARG A 178 -10.43 -13.00 2.34
C ARG A 178 -10.40 -13.71 0.99
N ARG A 179 -9.67 -13.20 0.02
CA ARG A 179 -9.51 -13.83 -1.29
C ARG A 179 -8.40 -14.86 -1.32
N SER A 180 -7.56 -14.91 -0.30
CA SER A 180 -6.47 -15.87 -0.20
C SER A 180 -6.82 -17.01 0.76
N SER A 181 -6.65 -18.25 0.29
CA SER A 181 -6.73 -19.45 1.13
C SER A 181 -5.55 -19.53 2.13
N ASN A 182 -4.47 -18.79 1.88
CA ASN A 182 -3.24 -18.70 2.68
C ASN A 182 -3.00 -17.29 3.20
N GLY A 183 -4.06 -16.57 3.56
CA GLY A 183 -3.99 -15.18 4.04
C GLY A 183 -3.96 -15.07 5.56
N ILE A 184 -3.35 -13.97 6.05
CA ILE A 184 -3.43 -13.54 7.45
C ILE A 184 -3.72 -12.05 7.52
N HIS A 185 -4.60 -11.66 8.45
CA HIS A 185 -4.85 -10.26 8.80
C HIS A 185 -4.32 -10.00 10.21
N ILE A 186 -3.42 -9.03 10.34
CA ILE A 186 -2.80 -8.64 11.61
C ILE A 186 -3.27 -7.23 11.94
N GLU A 187 -3.96 -7.10 13.07
CA GLU A 187 -4.43 -5.84 13.59
C GLU A 187 -3.54 -5.39 14.76
N THR A 188 -3.22 -4.08 14.82
CA THR A 188 -2.49 -3.51 15.95
C THR A 188 -3.12 -2.19 16.40
N ALA A 189 -3.31 -2.02 17.71
CA ALA A 189 -3.73 -0.76 18.32
C ALA A 189 -2.54 0.03 18.92
N ARG A 190 -1.31 -0.48 18.84
CA ARG A 190 -0.12 0.16 19.38
C ARG A 190 0.53 1.12 18.39
N SER A 191 0.53 0.75 17.11
CA SER A 191 1.08 1.58 16.04
C SER A 191 0.00 2.38 15.33
N GLY A 192 0.36 3.60 14.91
CA GLY A 192 -0.39 4.34 13.89
C GLY A 192 -0.10 3.82 12.48
N HIS A 193 -0.22 4.71 11.51
CA HIS A 193 0.02 4.41 10.09
C HIS A 193 1.43 3.90 9.77
N ASP A 194 2.42 4.16 10.63
CA ASP A 194 3.83 3.78 10.44
C ASP A 194 4.21 2.49 11.19
N ILE A 195 3.42 1.40 11.00
CA ILE A 195 3.62 0.10 11.67
C ILE A 195 5.06 -0.39 11.49
N GLN A 196 5.68 -0.20 10.33
CA GLN A 196 7.06 -0.62 10.06
C GLN A 196 8.10 0.10 10.93
N SER A 197 7.77 1.27 11.44
CA SER A 197 8.64 2.06 12.32
C SER A 197 8.37 1.76 13.79
N ASP A 198 7.10 1.67 14.16
CA ASP A 198 6.67 1.50 15.55
C ASP A 198 6.77 0.03 16.01
N GLU A 199 6.41 -0.90 15.12
CA GLU A 199 6.39 -2.34 15.40
C GLU A 199 7.06 -3.15 14.25
N PRO A 200 8.37 -2.95 13.97
CA PRO A 200 9.05 -3.59 12.84
C PRO A 200 8.98 -5.12 12.89
N GLN A 201 8.89 -5.71 14.07
CA GLN A 201 8.80 -7.17 14.24
C GLN A 201 7.51 -7.75 13.67
N LEU A 202 6.38 -6.99 13.68
CA LEU A 202 5.15 -7.43 13.03
C LEU A 202 5.32 -7.52 11.51
N VAL A 203 5.98 -6.53 10.91
CA VAL A 203 6.24 -6.53 9.46
C VAL A 203 7.20 -7.66 9.09
N ILE A 204 8.26 -7.87 9.87
CA ILE A 204 9.21 -8.98 9.65
C ILE A 204 8.49 -10.33 9.75
N ALA A 205 7.64 -10.52 10.75
CA ALA A 205 6.86 -11.75 10.91
C ALA A 205 5.90 -11.98 9.73
N ALA A 206 5.23 -10.92 9.26
CA ALA A 206 4.35 -10.99 8.10
C ALA A 206 5.11 -11.36 6.82
N VAL A 207 6.29 -10.78 6.59
CA VAL A 207 7.14 -11.14 5.45
C VAL A 207 7.57 -12.60 5.52
N ARG A 208 8.01 -13.09 6.69
CA ARG A 208 8.38 -14.50 6.89
C ARG A 208 7.21 -15.42 6.62
N PHE A 209 6.04 -15.09 7.18
CA PHE A 209 4.82 -15.87 6.96
C PHE A 209 4.51 -16.06 5.46
N VAL A 210 4.61 -14.99 4.66
CA VAL A 210 4.37 -15.06 3.21
C VAL A 210 5.48 -15.83 2.50
N LEU A 211 6.75 -15.57 2.83
CA LEU A 211 7.90 -16.27 2.23
C LEU A 211 7.84 -17.80 2.44
N ASP A 212 7.49 -18.23 3.66
CA ASP A 212 7.40 -19.65 3.98
C ASP A 212 6.32 -20.35 3.15
N ARG A 213 5.20 -19.67 2.90
CA ARG A 213 4.10 -20.21 2.05
C ARG A 213 4.44 -20.22 0.57
N VAL A 214 5.12 -19.20 0.07
CA VAL A 214 5.59 -19.16 -1.33
C VAL A 214 6.60 -20.28 -1.59
N ARG A 215 7.46 -20.60 -0.62
CA ARG A 215 8.44 -21.69 -0.74
C ARG A 215 7.85 -23.09 -0.63
N SER A 216 6.63 -23.20 -0.09
CA SER A 216 5.93 -24.47 0.13
C SER A 216 5.01 -24.85 -1.04
N GLN A 217 4.87 -23.97 -2.04
CA GLN A 217 4.12 -24.21 -3.30
C GLN A 217 5.02 -24.83 -4.36
#